data_aeab7a8f65a1618e8893760a44a28692
#
_entry.id   aeab7a8f65a1618e8893760a44a28692
#
_cell.length_a   1.000
_cell.length_b   1.000
_cell.length_c   1.000
_cell.angle_alpha   90.00
_cell.angle_beta   90.00
_cell.angle_gamma   90.00
#
_symmetry.space_group_name_H-M   'P 1'
#
loop_
_entity.id
_entity.type
_entity.pdbx_description
1 polymer ?
#
loop_
_entity_poly.entity_id
_entity_poly.type
_entity_poly.pdbx_seq_one_letter_code
_entity_poly.pdbx_strand_id
1 'polypeptide(L)'
;GAAFDDQGQPTPAATGFARSCGVTVDQLERLENDKGQWLVHRALVPGALARSLIEPCIHSAIEKLPIPKRMRWGEGLAEFVRPVHWLVVLHGQRVLPCEALGIAAGRISRGHRFMGEARISIRNAGDYEKTLKKQGAVIADFNTRSRLIEQQVSRLGIKAGGKTVIDPQLLDTVTALVEKPHALLGQFDPAFLKVPTEALISSMRDHQKYFHVIDTRGKLLPVFITVSNIRSTAPGRVRAGNERVLNARLADARFFWETDNRRPLDNRVDELDGVLFHQALGSLHDKTRRLETLSVKIAQTLRVDETLCARAAHLCKTDLVTGMVGEFPELQGTMGRYLAQHDKEPAAVARAIEEHYLPRHARDKLPASTPGRVLALADRIDSLVGLFLAGEEPTGDKDPYGLRRAALGVIRILIEKKVDLDIVELVNHSADTYAAAGNPVGANAKKQCIAFVMERYRALYAALGFAQDEISAVLEAGASRPLDFDRRLKALAKFRHHRDAASLAAANKRIRNILRKSEQSIAKELKPQLLIESAEIALSEAILETAGAIAPAIARADYPAALRILAGLRPVVDRFFDEVMVMVEDLPLRTNRLTLLGQLSSLFLTIADISLLQTPERPSGR
;
A
#
# COMPACT_ATOMS: atom_id res chain seq x y z
N GLY A 1 1.25 16.95 -34.03
CA GLY A 1 0.62 17.42 -35.21
C GLY A 1 1.30 18.68 -35.66
N ALA A 2 1.58 18.83 -36.92
CA ALA A 2 2.27 20.00 -37.43
C ALA A 2 1.45 21.27 -37.15
N ALA A 3 2.09 22.29 -36.60
CA ALA A 3 1.49 23.60 -36.41
C ALA A 3 1.27 24.33 -37.74
N PHE A 4 2.00 23.91 -38.78
CA PHE A 4 1.92 24.39 -40.13
C PHE A 4 1.77 23.22 -41.09
N ASP A 5 1.08 23.41 -42.21
CA ASP A 5 0.98 22.42 -43.26
C ASP A 5 2.21 22.42 -44.18
N ASP A 6 2.24 21.52 -45.17
CA ASP A 6 3.36 21.38 -46.11
C ASP A 6 3.58 22.61 -46.99
N GLN A 7 2.62 23.54 -47.04
CA GLN A 7 2.69 24.84 -47.75
C GLN A 7 3.06 25.99 -46.81
N GLY A 8 3.33 25.70 -45.53
CA GLY A 8 3.67 26.69 -44.51
C GLY A 8 2.49 27.50 -43.96
N GLN A 9 1.24 27.09 -44.25
CA GLN A 9 0.05 27.76 -43.72
C GLN A 9 -0.28 27.23 -42.31
N PRO A 10 -0.81 28.09 -41.41
CA PRO A 10 -1.19 27.69 -40.08
C PRO A 10 -2.32 26.66 -40.09
N THR A 11 -2.13 25.54 -39.41
CA THR A 11 -3.19 24.55 -39.25
C THR A 11 -4.29 25.03 -38.27
N PRO A 12 -5.48 24.39 -38.26
CA PRO A 12 -6.52 24.70 -37.28
C PRO A 12 -6.04 24.60 -35.82
N ALA A 13 -5.05 23.74 -35.54
CA ALA A 13 -4.44 23.60 -34.23
C ALA A 13 -3.63 24.84 -33.82
N ALA A 14 -2.80 25.38 -34.74
CA ALA A 14 -2.04 26.61 -34.51
C ALA A 14 -2.96 27.83 -34.36
N THR A 15 -3.99 27.94 -35.20
CA THR A 15 -4.98 29.01 -35.13
C THR A 15 -5.81 28.91 -33.82
N GLY A 16 -6.19 27.70 -33.39
CA GLY A 16 -6.89 27.46 -32.12
C GLY A 16 -6.05 27.87 -30.92
N PHE A 17 -4.74 27.51 -30.93
CA PHE A 17 -3.82 27.90 -29.87
C PHE A 17 -3.63 29.43 -29.82
N ALA A 18 -3.38 30.10 -30.96
CA ALA A 18 -3.24 31.53 -31.02
C ALA A 18 -4.51 32.26 -30.48
N ARG A 19 -5.70 31.78 -30.86
CA ARG A 19 -6.97 32.29 -30.33
C ARG A 19 -7.10 32.10 -28.82
N SER A 20 -6.68 30.96 -28.28
CA SER A 20 -6.70 30.72 -26.82
C SER A 20 -5.73 31.63 -26.05
N CYS A 21 -4.69 32.10 -26.71
CA CYS A 21 -3.72 33.07 -26.18
C CYS A 21 -4.14 34.53 -26.42
N GLY A 22 -5.21 34.79 -27.18
CA GLY A 22 -5.65 36.14 -27.53
C GLY A 22 -4.75 36.87 -28.53
N VAL A 23 -3.98 36.14 -29.35
CA VAL A 23 -3.00 36.67 -30.31
C VAL A 23 -3.21 36.04 -31.70
N THR A 24 -2.54 36.57 -32.71
CA THR A 24 -2.47 36.00 -34.07
C THR A 24 -1.33 34.96 -34.14
N VAL A 25 -1.36 34.04 -35.13
CA VAL A 25 -0.36 32.99 -35.25
C VAL A 25 1.06 33.52 -35.47
N ASP A 26 1.19 34.64 -36.15
CA ASP A 26 2.44 35.36 -36.40
C ASP A 26 3.04 36.02 -35.17
N GLN A 27 2.26 36.20 -34.10
CA GLN A 27 2.73 36.68 -32.78
C GLN A 27 3.19 35.57 -31.86
N LEU A 28 3.06 34.30 -32.27
CA LEU A 28 3.57 33.17 -31.52
C LEU A 28 5.07 32.97 -31.76
N GLU A 29 5.81 32.77 -30.70
CA GLU A 29 7.25 32.43 -30.80
C GLU A 29 7.41 30.94 -31.12
N ARG A 30 8.52 30.60 -31.81
CA ARG A 30 8.94 29.21 -32.03
C ARG A 30 10.02 28.85 -31.02
N LEU A 31 9.78 27.85 -30.21
CA LEU A 31 10.76 27.25 -29.30
C LEU A 31 11.23 25.93 -29.89
N GLU A 32 12.52 25.81 -30.12
CA GLU A 32 13.17 24.58 -30.57
C GLU A 32 13.92 23.94 -29.40
N ASN A 33 13.73 22.63 -29.20
CA ASN A 33 14.47 21.84 -28.23
C ASN A 33 14.72 20.43 -28.79
N ASP A 34 15.47 19.61 -28.06
CA ASP A 34 15.86 18.25 -28.47
C ASP A 34 14.66 17.31 -28.80
N LYS A 35 13.44 17.70 -28.45
CA LYS A 35 12.19 16.96 -28.69
C LYS A 35 11.38 17.49 -29.88
N GLY A 36 11.80 18.60 -30.49
CA GLY A 36 11.11 19.20 -31.63
C GLY A 36 10.89 20.70 -31.52
N GLN A 37 10.05 21.24 -32.43
CA GLN A 37 9.67 22.65 -32.48
C GLN A 37 8.25 22.83 -31.95
N TRP A 38 8.06 23.85 -31.12
CA TRP A 38 6.79 24.17 -30.47
C TRP A 38 6.42 25.64 -30.73
N LEU A 39 5.12 25.89 -30.89
CA LEU A 39 4.61 27.26 -30.79
C LEU A 39 4.41 27.60 -29.31
N VAL A 40 4.94 28.73 -28.88
CA VAL A 40 4.82 29.25 -27.51
C VAL A 40 4.36 30.69 -27.54
N HIS A 41 3.59 31.10 -26.51
CA HIS A 41 3.23 32.48 -26.27
C HIS A 41 3.75 32.91 -24.90
N ARG A 42 4.56 33.96 -24.87
CA ARG A 42 5.03 34.58 -23.64
C ARG A 42 4.24 35.84 -23.37
N ALA A 43 3.29 35.77 -22.47
CA ALA A 43 2.51 36.89 -22.03
C ALA A 43 3.01 37.44 -20.69
N LEU A 44 3.18 38.73 -20.60
CA LEU A 44 3.42 39.41 -19.32
C LEU A 44 2.03 39.62 -18.68
N VAL A 45 1.68 38.75 -17.73
CA VAL A 45 0.42 38.87 -16.98
C VAL A 45 0.66 39.82 -15.83
N PRO A 46 0.02 41.01 -15.78
CA PRO A 46 0.16 41.91 -14.64
C PRO A 46 -0.36 41.24 -13.37
N GLY A 47 0.38 41.39 -12.28
CA GLY A 47 -0.01 40.84 -10.99
C GLY A 47 -1.29 41.49 -10.48
N ALA A 48 -2.19 40.68 -9.93
CA ALA A 48 -3.38 41.18 -9.26
C ALA A 48 -3.06 41.66 -7.84
N LEU A 49 -3.85 42.60 -7.33
CA LEU A 49 -3.68 43.08 -5.95
C LEU A 49 -4.05 41.99 -4.95
N ALA A 50 -3.26 41.82 -3.88
CA ALA A 50 -3.51 40.84 -2.83
C ALA A 50 -4.96 40.87 -2.29
N ARG A 51 -5.54 42.06 -2.18
CA ARG A 51 -6.93 42.25 -1.72
C ARG A 51 -7.99 41.57 -2.60
N SER A 52 -7.72 41.39 -3.90
CA SER A 52 -8.66 40.71 -4.82
C SER A 52 -8.44 39.20 -4.90
N LEU A 53 -7.31 38.70 -4.41
CA LEU A 53 -6.95 37.29 -4.47
C LEU A 53 -7.17 36.54 -3.15
N ILE A 54 -7.04 37.20 -2.02
CA ILE A 54 -7.02 36.56 -0.69
C ILE A 54 -8.37 35.90 -0.38
N GLU A 55 -9.48 36.56 -0.59
CA GLU A 55 -10.80 36.02 -0.27
C GLU A 55 -11.14 34.76 -1.09
N PRO A 56 -11.02 34.75 -2.43
CA PRO A 56 -11.18 33.52 -3.21
C PRO A 56 -10.21 32.39 -2.79
N CYS A 57 -8.96 32.73 -2.44
CA CYS A 57 -8.00 31.75 -1.96
C CYS A 57 -8.44 31.12 -0.62
N ILE A 58 -8.96 31.91 0.32
CA ILE A 58 -9.45 31.41 1.62
C ILE A 58 -10.65 30.47 1.41
N HIS A 59 -11.63 30.86 0.58
CA HIS A 59 -12.78 30.03 0.27
C HIS A 59 -12.35 28.70 -0.37
N SER A 60 -11.51 28.75 -1.41
CA SER A 60 -10.99 27.56 -2.06
C SER A 60 -10.20 26.67 -1.10
N ALA A 61 -9.42 27.25 -0.19
CA ALA A 61 -8.68 26.49 0.81
C ALA A 61 -9.62 25.78 1.80
N ILE A 62 -10.66 26.47 2.29
CA ILE A 62 -11.65 25.89 3.22
C ILE A 62 -12.43 24.74 2.56
N GLU A 63 -12.82 24.89 1.29
CA GLU A 63 -13.54 23.87 0.54
C GLU A 63 -12.70 22.61 0.31
N LYS A 64 -11.41 22.79 0.00
CA LYS A 64 -10.48 21.69 -0.31
C LYS A 64 -9.87 21.02 0.91
N LEU A 65 -10.13 21.50 2.13
CA LEU A 65 -9.67 20.82 3.33
C LEU A 65 -10.27 19.41 3.42
N PRO A 66 -9.44 18.37 3.63
CA PRO A 66 -9.91 16.99 3.74
C PRO A 66 -10.57 16.75 5.10
N ILE A 67 -11.77 17.29 5.28
CA ILE A 67 -12.56 17.19 6.51
C ILE A 67 -13.52 16.01 6.39
N PRO A 68 -13.34 14.91 7.15
CA PRO A 68 -14.19 13.72 7.06
C PRO A 68 -15.64 13.99 7.47
N LYS A 69 -15.84 14.86 8.46
CA LYS A 69 -17.17 15.23 8.96
C LYS A 69 -17.20 16.70 9.31
N ARG A 70 -18.10 17.45 8.69
CA ARG A 70 -18.40 18.85 9.01
C ARG A 70 -19.58 18.93 9.97
N MET A 71 -19.62 20.00 10.74
CA MET A 71 -20.74 20.33 11.61
C MET A 71 -21.22 21.75 11.34
N ARG A 72 -22.51 21.97 11.52
CA ARG A 72 -23.15 23.28 11.53
C ARG A 72 -23.29 23.77 12.97
N TRP A 73 -23.30 25.07 13.19
CA TRP A 73 -23.47 25.66 14.53
C TRP A 73 -24.35 26.91 14.48
N GLY A 74 -25.02 27.20 15.61
CA GLY A 74 -25.93 28.34 15.71
C GLY A 74 -27.08 28.25 14.68
N GLU A 75 -27.54 29.41 14.21
CA GLU A 75 -28.58 29.55 13.18
C GLU A 75 -28.02 29.71 11.77
N GLY A 76 -26.68 29.75 11.63
CA GLY A 76 -25.99 29.94 10.36
C GLY A 76 -25.97 28.70 9.48
N LEU A 77 -25.67 28.90 8.17
CA LEU A 77 -25.51 27.83 7.18
C LEU A 77 -24.05 27.34 7.05
N ALA A 78 -23.12 28.00 7.74
CA ALA A 78 -21.71 27.67 7.65
C ALA A 78 -21.41 26.29 8.28
N GLU A 79 -20.60 25.51 7.57
CA GLU A 79 -20.17 24.17 8.02
C GLU A 79 -18.64 24.10 8.08
N PHE A 80 -18.12 23.63 9.21
CA PHE A 80 -16.67 23.41 9.42
C PHE A 80 -16.44 22.33 10.47
N VAL A 81 -15.16 22.04 10.79
CA VAL A 81 -14.79 21.02 11.81
C VAL A 81 -15.27 21.42 13.20
N ARG A 82 -15.21 22.71 13.53
CA ARG A 82 -15.62 23.30 14.82
C ARG A 82 -16.18 24.70 14.58
N PRO A 83 -16.99 25.24 15.50
CA PRO A 83 -17.45 26.63 15.43
C PRO A 83 -16.28 27.61 15.34
N VAL A 84 -16.32 28.48 14.35
CA VAL A 84 -15.36 29.57 14.18
C VAL A 84 -15.96 30.85 14.78
N HIS A 85 -15.20 31.56 15.57
CA HIS A 85 -15.69 32.74 16.31
C HIS A 85 -14.99 34.04 15.92
N TRP A 86 -13.86 33.97 15.21
CA TRP A 86 -13.15 35.14 14.68
C TRP A 86 -12.33 34.74 13.47
N LEU A 87 -12.08 35.72 12.60
CA LEU A 87 -11.24 35.58 11.43
C LEU A 87 -10.25 36.76 11.41
N VAL A 88 -8.95 36.45 11.30
CA VAL A 88 -7.89 37.46 11.18
C VAL A 88 -7.28 37.34 9.78
N VAL A 89 -7.40 38.42 8.98
CA VAL A 89 -6.78 38.47 7.65
C VAL A 89 -6.01 39.79 7.53
N LEU A 90 -4.68 39.69 7.54
CA LEU A 90 -3.76 40.83 7.51
C LEU A 90 -2.75 40.69 6.38
N HIS A 91 -2.51 41.80 5.69
CA HIS A 91 -1.38 41.96 4.78
C HIS A 91 -0.51 43.12 5.32
N GLY A 92 0.63 42.77 5.90
CA GLY A 92 1.41 43.73 6.72
C GLY A 92 0.56 44.25 7.88
N GLN A 93 0.31 45.56 7.91
CA GLN A 93 -0.51 46.24 8.93
C GLN A 93 -1.98 46.41 8.52
N ARG A 94 -2.35 46.11 7.27
CA ARG A 94 -3.70 46.36 6.78
C ARG A 94 -4.59 45.12 6.96
N VAL A 95 -5.80 45.33 7.47
CA VAL A 95 -6.86 44.33 7.43
C VAL A 95 -7.35 44.25 5.99
N LEU A 96 -7.37 43.03 5.41
CA LEU A 96 -7.97 42.78 4.10
C LEU A 96 -9.45 42.44 4.29
N PRO A 97 -10.35 43.09 3.53
CA PRO A 97 -11.75 42.71 3.52
C PRO A 97 -11.88 41.24 3.08
N CYS A 98 -12.52 40.43 3.87
CA CYS A 98 -12.81 39.03 3.58
C CYS A 98 -13.90 38.58 4.55
N GLU A 99 -14.85 37.81 4.04
CA GLU A 99 -15.84 37.14 4.86
C GLU A 99 -15.74 35.63 4.59
N ALA A 100 -15.63 34.82 5.64
CA ALA A 100 -15.64 33.39 5.52
C ALA A 100 -16.36 32.75 6.72
N LEU A 101 -17.11 31.70 6.46
CA LEU A 101 -17.90 30.96 7.47
C LEU A 101 -18.87 31.88 8.25
N GLY A 102 -19.40 32.93 7.60
CA GLY A 102 -20.29 33.91 8.20
C GLY A 102 -19.60 34.90 9.13
N ILE A 103 -18.27 35.07 9.06
CA ILE A 103 -17.48 35.95 9.91
C ILE A 103 -16.67 36.90 9.05
N ALA A 104 -16.84 38.21 9.33
CA ALA A 104 -16.01 39.23 8.70
C ALA A 104 -14.60 39.24 9.31
N ALA A 105 -13.61 39.40 8.44
CA ALA A 105 -12.20 39.47 8.85
C ALA A 105 -11.90 40.73 9.64
N GLY A 106 -11.02 40.62 10.61
CA GLY A 106 -10.53 41.71 11.43
C GLY A 106 -9.06 41.52 11.79
N ARG A 107 -8.63 42.22 12.87
CA ARG A 107 -7.30 42.07 13.44
C ARG A 107 -7.33 41.56 14.89
N ILE A 108 -8.53 41.24 15.39
CA ILE A 108 -8.69 40.82 16.78
C ILE A 108 -8.63 39.31 16.84
N SER A 109 -7.70 38.75 17.56
CA SER A 109 -7.59 37.35 17.96
C SER A 109 -7.94 37.17 19.43
N ARG A 110 -7.95 35.93 19.89
CA ARG A 110 -8.13 35.61 21.32
C ARG A 110 -6.95 34.76 21.80
N GLY A 111 -6.63 34.92 23.06
CA GLY A 111 -5.64 34.10 23.73
C GLY A 111 -6.25 32.84 24.34
N HIS A 112 -5.41 32.11 25.05
CA HIS A 112 -5.78 30.93 25.82
C HIS A 112 -6.87 31.31 26.86
N ARG A 113 -7.94 30.51 26.90
CA ARG A 113 -9.17 30.81 27.65
C ARG A 113 -8.95 31.19 29.10
N PHE A 114 -7.96 30.61 29.77
CA PHE A 114 -7.69 30.81 31.20
C PHE A 114 -6.40 31.57 31.51
N MET A 115 -5.45 31.65 30.57
CA MET A 115 -4.12 32.22 30.83
C MET A 115 -3.79 33.40 29.92
N GLY A 116 -4.57 33.66 28.89
CA GLY A 116 -4.35 34.71 27.91
C GLY A 116 -5.41 35.80 27.96
N GLU A 117 -5.14 36.90 27.27
CA GLU A 117 -6.09 38.00 27.11
C GLU A 117 -7.24 37.56 26.17
N ALA A 118 -8.47 37.95 26.52
CA ALA A 118 -9.66 37.60 25.74
C ALA A 118 -9.73 38.31 24.38
N ARG A 119 -9.05 39.47 24.23
CA ARG A 119 -9.02 40.27 22.99
C ARG A 119 -7.60 40.76 22.74
N ILE A 120 -7.01 40.29 21.67
CA ILE A 120 -5.63 40.57 21.29
C ILE A 120 -5.63 41.23 19.92
N SER A 121 -5.19 42.48 19.85
CA SER A 121 -5.06 43.21 18.59
C SER A 121 -3.73 42.89 17.92
N ILE A 122 -3.78 42.28 16.74
CA ILE A 122 -2.60 42.00 15.91
C ILE A 122 -2.33 43.24 15.04
N ARG A 123 -1.25 43.94 15.30
CA ARG A 123 -0.92 45.18 14.56
C ARG A 123 -0.35 44.91 13.19
N ASN A 124 0.51 43.89 13.08
CA ASN A 124 1.18 43.47 11.86
C ASN A 124 1.14 41.96 11.75
N ALA A 125 0.95 41.43 10.53
CA ALA A 125 0.95 39.99 10.26
C ALA A 125 2.22 39.29 10.77
N GLY A 126 3.40 39.91 10.63
CA GLY A 126 4.68 39.39 11.12
C GLY A 126 4.80 39.31 12.64
N ASP A 127 3.95 40.00 13.39
CA ASP A 127 3.95 39.98 14.85
C ASP A 127 2.99 38.93 15.44
N TYR A 128 2.25 38.18 14.61
CA TYR A 128 1.19 37.30 15.05
C TYR A 128 1.63 36.31 16.14
N GLU A 129 2.63 35.50 15.87
CA GLU A 129 3.11 34.47 16.79
C GLU A 129 3.67 35.10 18.10
N LYS A 130 4.48 36.14 17.97
CA LYS A 130 5.08 36.84 19.12
C LYS A 130 4.00 37.44 20.03
N THR A 131 2.98 38.05 19.43
CA THR A 131 1.88 38.66 20.18
C THR A 131 1.02 37.59 20.87
N LEU A 132 0.66 36.51 20.19
CA LEU A 132 -0.07 35.41 20.80
C LEU A 132 0.71 34.71 21.91
N LYS A 133 2.02 34.52 21.73
CA LYS A 133 2.86 33.94 22.78
C LYS A 133 2.92 34.81 24.03
N LYS A 134 3.04 36.16 23.87
CA LYS A 134 3.22 37.10 24.98
C LYS A 134 1.91 37.45 25.68
N GLN A 135 0.88 37.83 24.94
CA GLN A 135 -0.42 38.28 25.48
C GLN A 135 -1.43 37.13 25.54
N GLY A 136 -1.37 36.22 24.59
CA GLY A 136 -2.33 35.15 24.45
C GLY A 136 -1.99 33.87 25.22
N ALA A 137 -0.80 33.71 25.72
CA ALA A 137 -0.32 32.44 26.28
C ALA A 137 -0.53 31.26 25.30
N VAL A 138 -0.43 31.48 23.97
CA VAL A 138 -0.59 30.52 22.88
C VAL A 138 0.71 30.41 22.10
N ILE A 139 1.16 29.21 21.86
CA ILE A 139 2.27 28.90 20.94
C ILE A 139 1.61 28.51 19.59
N ALA A 140 1.54 29.46 18.65
CA ALA A 140 0.82 29.27 17.39
C ALA A 140 1.51 28.27 16.45
N ASP A 141 2.85 28.31 16.37
CA ASP A 141 3.61 27.40 15.52
C ASP A 141 3.55 25.96 16.03
N PHE A 142 3.07 25.06 15.16
CA PHE A 142 2.87 23.65 15.48
C PHE A 142 4.19 22.95 15.81
N ASN A 143 5.22 23.17 15.00
CA ASN A 143 6.50 22.49 15.15
C ASN A 143 7.24 22.92 16.42
N THR A 144 7.15 24.20 16.78
CA THR A 144 7.69 24.71 18.05
C THR A 144 6.96 24.08 19.23
N ARG A 145 5.65 23.94 19.14
CA ARG A 145 4.82 23.33 20.17
C ARG A 145 5.11 21.83 20.32
N SER A 146 5.23 21.10 19.20
CA SER A 146 5.59 19.68 19.15
C SER A 146 6.95 19.43 19.81
N ARG A 147 7.99 20.18 19.43
CA ARG A 147 9.34 20.08 20.03
C ARG A 147 9.33 20.36 21.54
N LEU A 148 8.53 21.33 21.97
CA LEU A 148 8.41 21.62 23.40
C LEU A 148 7.77 20.47 24.18
N ILE A 149 6.73 19.83 23.62
CA ILE A 149 6.09 18.65 24.21
C ILE A 149 7.11 17.52 24.31
N GLU A 150 7.78 17.20 23.20
CA GLU A 150 8.79 16.14 23.13
C GLU A 150 9.89 16.32 24.19
N GLN A 151 10.42 17.54 24.34
CA GLN A 151 11.41 17.87 25.36
C GLN A 151 10.88 17.66 26.78
N GLN A 152 9.65 18.11 27.06
CA GLN A 152 9.05 17.97 28.38
C GLN A 152 8.79 16.51 28.74
N VAL A 153 8.20 15.73 27.83
CA VAL A 153 7.86 14.31 28.09
C VAL A 153 9.13 13.47 28.21
N SER A 154 10.16 13.74 27.39
CA SER A 154 11.45 13.05 27.50
C SER A 154 12.12 13.29 28.85
N ARG A 155 12.14 14.55 29.32
CA ARG A 155 12.70 14.92 30.63
C ARG A 155 11.98 14.22 31.78
N LEU A 156 10.65 14.12 31.70
CA LEU A 156 9.86 13.45 32.73
C LEU A 156 10.06 11.93 32.72
N GLY A 157 10.25 11.30 31.55
CA GLY A 157 10.59 9.89 31.45
C GLY A 157 11.92 9.57 32.12
N ILE A 158 12.95 10.40 31.87
CA ILE A 158 14.26 10.26 32.55
C ILE A 158 14.09 10.43 34.06
N LYS A 159 13.32 11.43 34.51
CA LYS A 159 13.03 11.64 35.94
C LYS A 159 12.33 10.46 36.60
N ALA A 160 11.50 9.73 35.83
CA ALA A 160 10.82 8.52 36.29
C ALA A 160 11.71 7.26 36.26
N GLY A 161 12.99 7.37 35.90
CA GLY A 161 13.93 6.26 35.83
C GLY A 161 13.83 5.43 34.54
N GLY A 162 13.24 5.97 33.47
CA GLY A 162 13.03 5.27 32.21
C GLY A 162 13.12 6.17 30.98
N LYS A 163 12.59 5.67 29.88
CA LYS A 163 12.49 6.38 28.61
C LYS A 163 11.01 6.49 28.20
N THR A 164 10.57 7.71 27.90
CA THR A 164 9.25 7.93 27.29
C THR A 164 9.24 7.37 25.88
N VAL A 165 8.24 6.57 25.55
CA VAL A 165 7.98 6.14 24.17
C VAL A 165 7.14 7.21 23.48
N ILE A 166 7.72 7.85 22.48
CA ILE A 166 7.09 8.94 21.74
C ILE A 166 6.63 8.41 20.40
N ASP A 167 5.35 8.06 20.32
CA ASP A 167 4.69 7.73 19.07
C ASP A 167 4.44 9.03 18.28
N PRO A 168 4.85 9.14 17.01
CA PRO A 168 4.68 10.35 16.22
C PRO A 168 3.21 10.79 16.07
N GLN A 169 2.29 9.84 15.91
CA GLN A 169 0.86 10.15 15.74
C GLN A 169 0.25 10.66 17.06
N LEU A 170 0.67 10.07 18.18
CA LEU A 170 0.28 10.57 19.51
C LEU A 170 0.83 11.98 19.74
N LEU A 171 2.10 12.23 19.41
CA LEU A 171 2.73 13.53 19.56
C LEU A 171 1.99 14.59 18.72
N ASP A 172 1.69 14.30 17.47
CA ASP A 172 0.93 15.20 16.59
C ASP A 172 -0.48 15.46 17.13
N THR A 173 -1.16 14.41 17.59
CA THR A 173 -2.50 14.53 18.19
C THR A 173 -2.46 15.43 19.43
N VAL A 174 -1.55 15.17 20.35
CA VAL A 174 -1.40 15.97 21.58
C VAL A 174 -1.00 17.41 21.26
N THR A 175 -0.12 17.60 20.26
CA THR A 175 0.28 18.93 19.78
C THR A 175 -0.91 19.71 19.24
N ALA A 176 -1.84 19.05 18.53
CA ALA A 176 -3.05 19.69 18.02
C ALA A 176 -4.07 20.03 19.13
N LEU A 177 -4.08 19.28 20.23
CA LEU A 177 -5.04 19.44 21.33
C LEU A 177 -4.67 20.58 22.31
N VAL A 178 -3.42 21.02 22.33
CA VAL A 178 -2.94 21.99 23.32
C VAL A 178 -2.34 23.24 22.68
N GLU A 179 -2.57 24.39 23.26
CA GLU A 179 -2.03 25.70 22.84
C GLU A 179 -0.80 26.12 23.67
N LYS A 180 -0.78 25.70 24.94
CA LYS A 180 0.29 26.00 25.94
C LYS A 180 0.62 24.72 26.71
N PRO A 181 1.43 23.81 26.13
CA PRO A 181 1.69 22.51 26.71
C PRO A 181 2.43 22.58 28.05
N HIS A 182 1.97 21.79 29.01
CA HIS A 182 2.61 21.54 30.28
C HIS A 182 2.50 20.07 30.65
N ALA A 183 3.61 19.34 30.55
CA ALA A 183 3.65 17.93 30.84
C ALA A 183 3.66 17.62 32.33
N LEU A 184 2.91 16.61 32.74
CA LEU A 184 2.79 16.14 34.12
C LEU A 184 3.03 14.65 34.19
N LEU A 185 3.83 14.22 35.17
CA LEU A 185 4.05 12.82 35.48
C LEU A 185 2.98 12.33 36.45
N GLY A 186 2.26 11.28 36.10
CA GLY A 186 1.34 10.56 36.94
C GLY A 186 1.77 9.10 37.13
N GLN A 187 1.12 8.40 38.05
CA GLN A 187 1.37 6.98 38.35
C GLN A 187 0.07 6.19 38.42
N PHE A 188 0.18 4.89 38.25
CA PHE A 188 -0.91 3.96 38.45
C PHE A 188 -0.47 2.78 39.31
N ASP A 189 -1.44 2.00 39.83
CA ASP A 189 -1.14 0.87 40.69
C ASP A 189 -0.30 -0.18 39.94
N PRO A 190 0.90 -0.53 40.44
CA PRO A 190 1.75 -1.58 39.85
C PRO A 190 1.04 -2.93 39.66
N ALA A 191 -0.02 -3.21 40.41
CA ALA A 191 -0.82 -4.43 40.27
C ALA A 191 -1.42 -4.59 38.86
N PHE A 192 -1.65 -3.48 38.13
CA PHE A 192 -2.14 -3.52 36.74
C PHE A 192 -1.09 -4.07 35.75
N LEU A 193 0.19 -4.09 36.08
CA LEU A 193 1.23 -4.68 35.22
C LEU A 193 1.09 -6.19 35.00
N LYS A 194 0.15 -6.85 35.67
CA LYS A 194 -0.26 -8.24 35.40
C LYS A 194 -1.15 -8.38 34.18
N VAL A 195 -1.77 -7.30 33.73
CA VAL A 195 -2.55 -7.24 32.47
C VAL A 195 -1.57 -7.14 31.31
N PRO A 196 -1.89 -7.70 30.13
CA PRO A 196 -1.06 -7.54 28.94
C PRO A 196 -0.65 -6.09 28.68
N THR A 197 0.66 -5.89 28.48
CA THR A 197 1.24 -4.54 28.35
C THR A 197 0.59 -3.73 27.23
N GLU A 198 0.24 -4.39 26.14
CA GLU A 198 -0.39 -3.75 24.98
C GLU A 198 -1.76 -3.14 25.32
N ALA A 199 -2.53 -3.78 26.21
CA ALA A 199 -3.82 -3.25 26.67
C ALA A 199 -3.64 -2.00 27.56
N LEU A 200 -2.63 -2.01 28.43
CA LEU A 200 -2.29 -0.85 29.24
C LEU A 200 -1.82 0.32 28.38
N ILE A 201 -0.98 0.03 27.36
CA ILE A 201 -0.49 1.03 26.41
C ILE A 201 -1.65 1.60 25.57
N SER A 202 -2.56 0.77 25.08
CA SER A 202 -3.73 1.22 24.33
C SER A 202 -4.62 2.12 25.19
N SER A 203 -4.92 1.73 26.44
CA SER A 203 -5.66 2.58 27.38
C SER A 203 -5.00 3.95 27.56
N MET A 204 -3.69 4.00 27.69
CA MET A 204 -2.94 5.25 27.85
C MET A 204 -2.89 6.06 26.56
N ARG A 205 -2.48 5.44 25.45
CA ARG A 205 -2.19 6.12 24.18
C ARG A 205 -3.47 6.46 23.41
N ASP A 206 -4.33 5.47 23.22
CA ASP A 206 -5.43 5.59 22.27
C ASP A 206 -6.70 6.19 22.93
N HIS A 207 -6.93 5.91 24.21
CA HIS A 207 -8.07 6.43 24.92
C HIS A 207 -7.76 7.76 25.65
N GLN A 208 -6.64 7.84 26.41
CA GLN A 208 -6.34 8.99 27.25
C GLN A 208 -5.34 9.98 26.64
N LYS A 209 -4.66 9.65 25.53
CA LYS A 209 -3.62 10.45 24.87
C LYS A 209 -2.42 10.72 25.82
N TYR A 210 -2.06 9.71 26.62
CA TYR A 210 -0.91 9.74 27.51
C TYR A 210 0.29 9.02 26.90
N PHE A 211 1.49 9.49 27.24
CA PHE A 211 2.74 8.82 26.88
C PHE A 211 3.12 7.83 27.98
N HIS A 212 3.45 6.61 27.61
CA HIS A 212 3.95 5.60 28.52
C HIS A 212 5.47 5.65 28.63
N VAL A 213 6.00 5.10 29.73
CA VAL A 213 7.42 5.08 30.04
C VAL A 213 7.88 3.62 30.19
N ILE A 214 9.02 3.29 29.60
CA ILE A 214 9.64 1.98 29.69
C ILE A 214 10.99 2.07 30.41
N ASP A 215 11.38 1.00 31.08
CA ASP A 215 12.71 0.87 31.65
C ASP A 215 13.79 0.58 30.59
N THR A 216 15.04 0.42 31.01
CA THR A 216 16.19 0.10 30.15
C THR A 216 16.08 -1.27 29.47
N ARG A 217 15.22 -2.17 29.96
CA ARG A 217 14.93 -3.51 29.41
C ARG A 217 13.69 -3.53 28.51
N GLY A 218 13.07 -2.35 28.28
CA GLY A 218 11.86 -2.23 27.49
C GLY A 218 10.57 -2.63 28.22
N LYS A 219 10.59 -2.82 29.55
CA LYS A 219 9.39 -3.12 30.33
C LYS A 219 8.66 -1.84 30.71
N LEU A 220 7.32 -1.90 30.66
CA LEU A 220 6.46 -0.81 31.06
C LEU A 220 6.65 -0.47 32.54
N LEU A 221 6.87 0.82 32.84
CA LEU A 221 6.86 1.33 34.21
C LEU A 221 5.44 1.74 34.63
N PRO A 222 5.07 1.66 35.91
CA PRO A 222 3.74 2.03 36.41
C PRO A 222 3.55 3.55 36.49
N VAL A 223 3.97 4.26 35.43
CA VAL A 223 3.88 5.71 35.31
C VAL A 223 3.45 6.10 33.90
N PHE A 224 2.82 7.27 33.79
CA PHE A 224 2.43 7.87 32.53
C PHE A 224 2.72 9.36 32.51
N ILE A 225 2.75 9.95 31.32
CA ILE A 225 2.92 11.38 31.16
C ILE A 225 1.74 11.92 30.37
N THR A 226 1.02 12.87 30.98
CA THR A 226 -0.05 13.62 30.31
C THR A 226 0.43 15.03 29.98
N VAL A 227 -0.14 15.65 28.95
CA VAL A 227 0.13 17.04 28.59
C VAL A 227 -1.11 17.87 28.81
N SER A 228 -1.07 18.71 29.82
CA SER A 228 -2.12 19.67 30.10
C SER A 228 -2.00 20.91 29.20
N ASN A 229 -3.14 21.48 28.80
CA ASN A 229 -3.16 22.78 28.08
C ASN A 229 -2.97 23.98 28.98
N ILE A 230 -2.75 23.76 30.27
CA ILE A 230 -2.68 24.83 31.27
C ILE A 230 -1.52 24.58 32.26
N ARG A 231 -0.78 25.63 32.62
CA ARG A 231 0.10 25.60 33.78
C ARG A 231 -0.74 25.85 35.02
N SER A 232 -1.24 24.77 35.62
CA SER A 232 -2.07 24.85 36.82
C SER A 232 -1.33 25.39 38.01
N THR A 233 -2.00 26.20 38.86
CA THR A 233 -1.54 26.59 40.18
C THR A 233 -1.59 25.46 41.19
N ALA A 234 -2.35 24.40 40.89
CA ALA A 234 -2.50 23.20 41.71
C ALA A 234 -2.19 21.93 40.90
N PRO A 235 -0.95 21.71 40.44
CA PRO A 235 -0.60 20.61 39.56
C PRO A 235 -0.86 19.23 40.18
N GLY A 236 -0.80 19.12 41.51
CA GLY A 236 -1.17 17.91 42.23
C GLY A 236 -2.64 17.46 42.02
N ARG A 237 -3.57 18.43 41.97
CA ARG A 237 -4.98 18.12 41.68
C ARG A 237 -5.18 17.64 40.25
N VAL A 238 -4.49 18.25 39.28
CA VAL A 238 -4.53 17.84 37.88
C VAL A 238 -3.99 16.40 37.75
N ARG A 239 -2.85 16.13 38.39
CA ARG A 239 -2.26 14.77 38.41
C ARG A 239 -3.22 13.75 39.00
N ALA A 240 -3.73 14.01 40.22
CA ALA A 240 -4.65 13.09 40.90
C ALA A 240 -5.94 12.83 40.08
N GLY A 241 -6.44 13.84 39.34
CA GLY A 241 -7.56 13.70 38.44
C GLY A 241 -7.25 12.73 37.28
N ASN A 242 -6.09 12.88 36.62
CA ASN A 242 -5.67 12.00 35.52
C ASN A 242 -5.36 10.58 36.02
N GLU A 243 -4.71 10.43 37.20
CA GLU A 243 -4.47 9.12 37.83
C GLU A 243 -5.77 8.39 38.13
N ARG A 244 -6.79 9.07 38.62
CA ARG A 244 -8.11 8.49 38.89
C ARG A 244 -8.77 7.98 37.61
N VAL A 245 -8.76 8.79 36.55
CA VAL A 245 -9.36 8.39 35.25
C VAL A 245 -8.63 7.20 34.67
N LEU A 246 -7.29 7.22 34.69
CA LEU A 246 -6.52 6.09 34.15
C LEU A 246 -6.73 4.82 34.98
N ASN A 247 -6.69 4.91 36.33
CA ASN A 247 -6.90 3.75 37.20
C ASN A 247 -8.27 3.10 36.96
N ALA A 248 -9.34 3.87 36.70
CA ALA A 248 -10.64 3.32 36.36
C ALA A 248 -10.58 2.52 35.04
N ARG A 249 -9.94 3.07 34.00
CA ARG A 249 -9.77 2.37 32.70
C ARG A 249 -8.90 1.12 32.81
N LEU A 250 -7.84 1.17 33.60
CA LEU A 250 -6.99 0.01 33.83
C LEU A 250 -7.70 -1.06 34.68
N ALA A 251 -8.63 -0.67 35.56
CA ALA A 251 -9.48 -1.60 36.28
C ALA A 251 -10.46 -2.33 35.36
N ASP A 252 -11.04 -1.62 34.37
CA ASP A 252 -11.87 -2.23 33.33
C ASP A 252 -11.06 -3.25 32.52
N ALA A 253 -9.87 -2.86 32.05
CA ALA A 253 -8.98 -3.76 31.30
C ALA A 253 -8.60 -5.00 32.12
N ARG A 254 -8.31 -4.84 33.42
CA ARG A 254 -8.04 -5.97 34.33
C ARG A 254 -9.26 -6.87 34.49
N PHE A 255 -10.43 -6.30 34.64
CA PHE A 255 -11.68 -7.06 34.78
C PHE A 255 -11.92 -7.95 33.56
N PHE A 256 -11.82 -7.39 32.35
CA PHE A 256 -11.97 -8.17 31.12
C PHE A 256 -10.89 -9.24 31.00
N TRP A 257 -9.63 -8.91 31.28
CA TRP A 257 -8.52 -9.86 31.25
C TRP A 257 -8.74 -11.05 32.22
N GLU A 258 -9.10 -10.77 33.47
CA GLU A 258 -9.38 -11.79 34.48
C GLU A 258 -10.60 -12.63 34.13
N THR A 259 -11.62 -12.02 33.51
CA THR A 259 -12.84 -12.72 33.07
C THR A 259 -12.55 -13.63 31.89
N ASP A 260 -11.82 -13.12 30.90
CA ASP A 260 -11.49 -13.89 29.70
C ASP A 260 -10.58 -15.10 30.00
N ASN A 261 -9.69 -14.98 30.98
CA ASN A 261 -8.82 -16.10 31.42
C ASN A 261 -9.56 -17.24 32.13
N ARG A 262 -10.82 -17.05 32.54
CA ARG A 262 -11.60 -18.12 33.19
C ARG A 262 -12.10 -19.18 32.23
N ARG A 263 -12.11 -18.89 30.95
CA ARG A 263 -12.64 -19.77 29.92
C ARG A 263 -11.66 -19.91 28.78
N PRO A 264 -11.17 -21.12 28.46
CA PRO A 264 -10.24 -21.37 27.37
C PRO A 264 -10.79 -20.89 26.00
N LEU A 265 -9.84 -20.53 25.10
CA LEU A 265 -10.16 -20.13 23.73
C LEU A 265 -10.94 -21.21 22.97
N ASP A 266 -10.59 -22.47 23.16
CA ASP A 266 -11.22 -23.61 22.51
C ASP A 266 -12.74 -23.68 22.79
N ASN A 267 -13.15 -23.37 24.01
CA ASN A 267 -14.56 -23.34 24.42
C ASN A 267 -15.36 -22.14 23.87
N ARG A 268 -14.71 -21.27 23.11
CA ARG A 268 -15.31 -20.06 22.47
C ARG A 268 -15.51 -20.22 20.97
N VAL A 269 -15.01 -21.31 20.38
CA VAL A 269 -15.06 -21.51 18.92
C VAL A 269 -16.50 -21.47 18.41
N ASP A 270 -17.44 -22.13 19.11
CA ASP A 270 -18.85 -22.16 18.70
C ASP A 270 -19.52 -20.77 18.79
N GLU A 271 -19.03 -19.84 19.62
CA GLU A 271 -19.55 -18.48 19.69
C GLU A 271 -19.29 -17.66 18.41
N LEU A 272 -18.33 -18.08 17.61
CA LEU A 272 -18.03 -17.45 16.30
C LEU A 272 -19.20 -17.60 15.31
N ASP A 273 -20.14 -18.52 15.54
CA ASP A 273 -21.37 -18.62 14.76
C ASP A 273 -22.24 -17.35 14.88
N GLY A 274 -22.19 -16.71 16.03
CA GLY A 274 -22.89 -15.44 16.27
C GLY A 274 -22.23 -14.23 15.59
N VAL A 275 -21.04 -14.38 15.02
CA VAL A 275 -20.30 -13.28 14.39
C VAL A 275 -20.32 -13.44 12.87
N LEU A 276 -21.06 -12.56 12.21
CA LEU A 276 -21.17 -12.57 10.76
C LEU A 276 -19.83 -12.21 10.10
N PHE A 277 -19.32 -13.08 9.23
CA PHE A 277 -18.22 -12.74 8.34
C PHE A 277 -18.71 -11.96 7.12
N HIS A 278 -19.66 -12.53 6.38
CA HIS A 278 -20.32 -11.89 5.24
C HIS A 278 -21.67 -12.57 4.98
N GLN A 279 -22.69 -11.80 4.53
CA GLN A 279 -24.05 -12.34 4.33
C GLN A 279 -24.11 -13.57 3.42
N ALA A 280 -23.31 -13.59 2.35
CA ALA A 280 -23.25 -14.70 1.40
C ALA A 280 -22.24 -15.80 1.77
N LEU A 281 -21.38 -15.59 2.77
CA LEU A 281 -20.24 -16.49 3.06
C LEU A 281 -20.31 -17.10 4.47
N GLY A 282 -21.35 -16.74 5.24
CA GLY A 282 -21.61 -17.29 6.57
C GLY A 282 -20.91 -16.56 7.71
N SER A 283 -20.72 -17.26 8.81
CA SER A 283 -20.17 -16.78 10.07
C SER A 283 -18.63 -16.82 10.11
N LEU A 284 -18.03 -16.27 11.16
CA LEU A 284 -16.61 -16.47 11.44
C LEU A 284 -16.29 -17.93 11.83
N HIS A 285 -17.26 -18.68 12.36
CA HIS A 285 -17.10 -20.11 12.60
C HIS A 285 -16.94 -20.86 11.27
N ASP A 286 -17.80 -20.59 10.27
CA ASP A 286 -17.67 -21.16 8.93
C ASP A 286 -16.32 -20.83 8.30
N LYS A 287 -15.89 -19.57 8.44
CA LYS A 287 -14.55 -19.15 7.99
C LYS A 287 -13.44 -19.94 8.70
N THR A 288 -13.51 -20.10 10.00
CA THR A 288 -12.50 -20.84 10.79
C THR A 288 -12.37 -22.28 10.30
N ARG A 289 -13.48 -22.98 10.04
CA ARG A 289 -13.46 -24.35 9.49
C ARG A 289 -12.78 -24.41 8.11
N ARG A 290 -13.04 -23.42 7.23
CA ARG A 290 -12.33 -23.33 5.95
C ARG A 290 -10.84 -23.06 6.14
N LEU A 291 -10.48 -22.20 7.10
CA LEU A 291 -9.06 -21.91 7.41
C LEU A 291 -8.32 -23.13 7.93
N GLU A 292 -8.94 -23.97 8.76
CA GLU A 292 -8.36 -25.24 9.21
C GLU A 292 -7.99 -26.12 8.01
N THR A 293 -8.97 -26.38 7.14
CA THR A 293 -8.78 -27.21 5.95
C THR A 293 -7.71 -26.63 5.01
N LEU A 294 -7.77 -25.33 4.74
CA LEU A 294 -6.83 -24.65 3.85
C LEU A 294 -5.42 -24.61 4.44
N SER A 295 -5.29 -24.37 5.76
CA SER A 295 -3.99 -24.39 6.43
C SER A 295 -3.32 -25.75 6.39
N VAL A 296 -4.07 -26.83 6.55
CA VAL A 296 -3.57 -28.20 6.39
C VAL A 296 -3.06 -28.43 4.97
N LYS A 297 -3.83 -28.03 3.94
CA LYS A 297 -3.42 -28.16 2.54
C LYS A 297 -2.11 -27.41 2.23
N ILE A 298 -2.01 -26.18 2.71
CA ILE A 298 -0.78 -25.37 2.56
C ILE A 298 0.39 -26.02 3.31
N ALA A 299 0.16 -26.51 4.54
CA ALA A 299 1.19 -27.18 5.34
C ALA A 299 1.71 -28.45 4.65
N GLN A 300 0.83 -29.27 4.07
CA GLN A 300 1.18 -30.45 3.28
C GLN A 300 2.08 -30.10 2.08
N THR A 301 1.69 -29.08 1.33
CA THR A 301 2.47 -28.61 0.17
C THR A 301 3.86 -28.14 0.58
N LEU A 302 3.98 -27.48 1.74
CA LEU A 302 5.24 -26.99 2.29
C LEU A 302 6.01 -28.04 3.10
N ARG A 303 5.42 -29.21 3.36
CA ARG A 303 5.98 -30.29 4.19
C ARG A 303 6.35 -29.81 5.60
N VAL A 304 5.42 -29.10 6.23
CA VAL A 304 5.54 -28.58 7.60
C VAL A 304 4.47 -29.20 8.50
N ASP A 305 4.55 -28.94 9.81
CA ASP A 305 3.66 -29.53 10.79
C ASP A 305 2.20 -29.10 10.59
N GLU A 306 1.37 -30.04 10.12
CA GLU A 306 -0.05 -29.85 9.83
C GLU A 306 -0.86 -29.64 11.11
N THR A 307 -0.50 -30.30 12.20
CA THR A 307 -1.24 -30.27 13.47
C THR A 307 -1.15 -28.89 14.11
N LEU A 308 0.05 -28.29 14.11
CA LEU A 308 0.24 -26.93 14.62
C LEU A 308 -0.48 -25.89 13.75
N CYS A 309 -0.48 -26.09 12.42
CA CYS A 309 -1.18 -25.19 11.49
C CYS A 309 -2.71 -25.28 11.65
N ALA A 310 -3.26 -26.49 11.75
CA ALA A 310 -4.68 -26.73 11.99
C ALA A 310 -5.13 -26.14 13.32
N ARG A 311 -4.38 -26.40 14.41
CA ARG A 311 -4.72 -25.87 15.74
C ARG A 311 -4.69 -24.35 15.79
N ALA A 312 -3.69 -23.74 15.15
CA ALA A 312 -3.62 -22.28 15.05
C ALA A 312 -4.81 -21.71 14.25
N ALA A 313 -5.23 -22.38 13.19
CA ALA A 313 -6.39 -21.96 12.38
C ALA A 313 -7.70 -22.09 13.17
N HIS A 314 -7.87 -23.17 13.93
CA HIS A 314 -9.01 -23.42 14.80
C HIS A 314 -9.22 -22.30 15.83
N LEU A 315 -8.14 -21.79 16.40
CA LEU A 315 -8.21 -20.80 17.49
C LEU A 315 -8.07 -19.34 17.03
N CYS A 316 -7.69 -19.09 15.78
CA CYS A 316 -7.19 -17.77 15.35
C CYS A 316 -8.19 -16.62 15.41
N LYS A 317 -9.49 -16.89 15.46
CA LYS A 317 -10.56 -15.89 15.51
C LYS A 317 -11.30 -15.84 16.84
N THR A 318 -11.00 -16.74 17.77
CA THR A 318 -11.75 -16.88 19.03
C THR A 318 -11.57 -15.71 19.99
N ASP A 319 -10.50 -14.93 19.86
CA ASP A 319 -10.31 -13.72 20.65
C ASP A 319 -11.29 -12.60 20.27
N LEU A 320 -11.91 -12.65 19.10
CA LEU A 320 -12.91 -11.67 18.67
C LEU A 320 -14.20 -11.69 19.50
N VAL A 321 -14.48 -12.79 20.18
CA VAL A 321 -15.64 -12.93 21.10
C VAL A 321 -15.26 -12.72 22.56
N THR A 322 -14.05 -12.23 22.85
CA THR A 322 -13.60 -11.94 24.21
C THR A 322 -13.91 -10.50 24.61
N GLY A 323 -14.06 -10.28 25.92
CA GLY A 323 -14.28 -8.94 26.48
C GLY A 323 -13.10 -8.01 26.19
N MET A 324 -11.87 -8.53 26.22
CA MET A 324 -10.67 -7.75 25.90
C MET A 324 -10.67 -7.21 24.49
N VAL A 325 -11.01 -8.00 23.48
CA VAL A 325 -11.07 -7.52 22.09
C VAL A 325 -12.33 -6.68 21.84
N GLY A 326 -13.41 -6.92 22.59
CA GLY A 326 -14.57 -6.04 22.57
C GLY A 326 -14.25 -4.61 23.02
N GLU A 327 -13.45 -4.44 24.08
CA GLU A 327 -12.99 -3.13 24.57
C GLU A 327 -11.81 -2.56 23.76
N PHE A 328 -10.90 -3.43 23.27
CA PHE A 328 -9.68 -3.07 22.54
C PHE A 328 -9.62 -3.80 21.18
N PRO A 329 -10.42 -3.41 20.17
CA PRO A 329 -10.49 -4.10 18.89
C PRO A 329 -9.14 -4.16 18.13
N GLU A 330 -8.28 -3.17 18.33
CA GLU A 330 -6.95 -3.12 17.72
C GLU A 330 -5.98 -4.20 18.27
N LEU A 331 -6.33 -4.83 19.39
CA LEU A 331 -5.52 -5.89 20.02
C LEU A 331 -5.93 -7.31 19.59
N GLN A 332 -6.83 -7.43 18.60
CA GLN A 332 -7.15 -8.73 18.01
C GLN A 332 -5.86 -9.44 17.53
N GLY A 333 -5.78 -10.71 17.77
CA GLY A 333 -4.58 -11.53 17.55
C GLY A 333 -3.59 -11.43 18.68
N THR A 334 -3.28 -10.24 19.18
CA THR A 334 -2.40 -10.07 20.35
C THR A 334 -3.04 -10.65 21.60
N MET A 335 -4.34 -10.39 21.85
CA MET A 335 -5.05 -11.00 22.97
C MET A 335 -5.21 -12.49 22.76
N GLY A 336 -5.49 -12.96 21.56
CA GLY A 336 -5.53 -14.39 21.22
C GLY A 336 -4.22 -15.10 21.57
N ARG A 337 -3.05 -14.48 21.29
CA ARG A 337 -1.74 -15.00 21.70
C ARG A 337 -1.62 -15.14 23.21
N TYR A 338 -1.99 -14.12 23.97
CA TYR A 338 -1.89 -14.16 25.43
C TYR A 338 -2.83 -15.19 26.04
N LEU A 339 -4.06 -15.29 25.56
CA LEU A 339 -5.03 -16.28 26.02
C LEU A 339 -4.59 -17.70 25.65
N ALA A 340 -4.10 -17.93 24.42
CA ALA A 340 -3.54 -19.22 24.04
C ALA A 340 -2.34 -19.64 24.92
N GLN A 341 -1.47 -18.69 25.28
CA GLN A 341 -0.37 -18.95 26.23
C GLN A 341 -0.90 -19.30 27.63
N HIS A 342 -1.94 -18.61 28.10
CA HIS A 342 -2.59 -18.91 29.38
C HIS A 342 -3.21 -20.32 29.38
N ASP A 343 -3.83 -20.70 28.26
CA ASP A 343 -4.44 -22.02 28.04
C ASP A 343 -3.41 -23.13 27.80
N LYS A 344 -2.11 -22.80 27.86
CA LYS A 344 -0.98 -23.71 27.64
C LYS A 344 -0.91 -24.32 26.24
N GLU A 345 -1.46 -23.63 25.25
CA GLU A 345 -1.26 -23.98 23.84
C GLU A 345 0.23 -23.93 23.46
N PRO A 346 0.65 -24.74 22.47
CA PRO A 346 2.02 -24.67 21.97
C PRO A 346 2.43 -23.25 21.60
N ALA A 347 3.64 -22.84 21.94
CA ALA A 347 4.12 -21.47 21.68
C ALA A 347 4.06 -21.08 20.18
N ALA A 348 4.18 -22.06 19.28
CA ALA A 348 4.03 -21.86 17.84
C ALA A 348 2.59 -21.53 17.46
N VAL A 349 1.59 -22.17 18.08
CA VAL A 349 0.15 -21.89 17.90
C VAL A 349 -0.17 -20.48 18.40
N ALA A 350 0.18 -20.16 19.65
CA ALA A 350 -0.05 -18.84 20.21
C ALA A 350 0.56 -17.72 19.37
N ARG A 351 1.78 -17.91 18.87
CA ARG A 351 2.43 -16.96 17.98
C ARG A 351 1.73 -16.84 16.64
N ALA A 352 1.29 -17.93 16.03
CA ALA A 352 0.58 -17.93 14.75
C ALA A 352 -0.76 -17.18 14.84
N ILE A 353 -1.48 -17.27 15.96
CA ILE A 353 -2.71 -16.53 16.24
C ILE A 353 -2.47 -15.01 16.14
N GLU A 354 -1.36 -14.49 16.65
CA GLU A 354 -1.01 -13.07 16.48
C GLU A 354 -0.52 -12.75 15.07
N GLU A 355 0.37 -13.57 14.54
CA GLU A 355 1.07 -13.30 13.28
C GLU A 355 0.19 -13.38 12.05
N HIS A 356 -0.95 -14.08 12.08
CA HIS A 356 -1.78 -14.22 10.87
C HIS A 356 -2.40 -12.90 10.39
N TYR A 357 -2.53 -11.91 11.25
CA TYR A 357 -2.95 -10.56 10.85
C TYR A 357 -1.86 -9.78 10.11
N LEU A 358 -0.59 -10.23 10.17
CA LEU A 358 0.53 -9.55 9.50
C LEU A 358 0.63 -9.93 8.01
N PRO A 359 0.98 -8.97 7.13
CA PRO A 359 1.14 -7.54 7.37
C PRO A 359 -0.22 -6.83 7.43
N ARG A 360 -0.38 -5.87 8.36
CA ARG A 360 -1.59 -5.03 8.49
C ARG A 360 -1.61 -3.88 7.49
N HIS A 361 -0.43 -3.45 7.04
CA HIS A 361 -0.24 -2.39 6.04
C HIS A 361 1.01 -2.65 5.18
N ALA A 362 1.21 -1.86 4.12
CA ALA A 362 2.24 -2.09 3.11
C ALA A 362 3.69 -2.18 3.65
N ARG A 363 4.01 -1.49 4.74
CA ARG A 363 5.36 -1.48 5.36
C ARG A 363 5.45 -2.29 6.65
N ASP A 364 4.39 -3.01 7.00
CA ASP A 364 4.37 -3.80 8.23
C ASP A 364 5.30 -5.01 8.13
N LYS A 365 5.71 -5.53 9.31
CA LYS A 365 6.45 -6.78 9.43
C LYS A 365 5.64 -7.97 8.90
N LEU A 366 6.31 -9.02 8.49
CA LEU A 366 5.69 -10.25 8.01
C LEU A 366 5.75 -11.35 9.08
N PRO A 367 4.84 -12.35 9.02
CA PRO A 367 4.86 -13.50 9.92
C PRO A 367 6.25 -14.13 9.99
N ALA A 368 6.77 -14.33 11.19
CA ALA A 368 8.11 -14.90 11.41
C ALA A 368 8.07 -16.43 11.50
N SER A 369 7.04 -16.98 12.18
CA SER A 369 6.87 -18.42 12.36
C SER A 369 6.29 -19.09 11.11
N THR A 370 6.59 -20.37 10.92
CA THR A 370 6.03 -21.15 9.81
C THR A 370 4.51 -21.31 9.92
N PRO A 371 3.93 -21.72 11.06
CA PRO A 371 2.47 -21.75 11.21
C PRO A 371 1.82 -20.36 11.00
N GLY A 372 2.48 -19.29 11.47
CA GLY A 372 2.00 -17.92 11.24
C GLY A 372 1.95 -17.55 9.75
N ARG A 373 2.94 -17.96 8.94
CA ARG A 373 2.93 -17.75 7.47
C ARG A 373 1.82 -18.53 6.80
N VAL A 374 1.67 -19.82 7.15
CA VAL A 374 0.61 -20.70 6.62
C VAL A 374 -0.76 -20.10 6.90
N LEU A 375 -1.04 -19.76 8.15
CA LEU A 375 -2.33 -19.20 8.55
C LEU A 375 -2.58 -17.81 7.95
N ALA A 376 -1.55 -16.96 7.86
CA ALA A 376 -1.66 -15.64 7.22
C ALA A 376 -1.98 -15.73 5.72
N LEU A 377 -1.43 -16.73 5.03
CA LEU A 377 -1.77 -17.02 3.63
C LEU A 377 -3.20 -17.56 3.52
N ALA A 378 -3.56 -18.54 4.36
CA ALA A 378 -4.90 -19.14 4.38
C ALA A 378 -5.99 -18.07 4.58
N ASP A 379 -5.86 -17.21 5.59
CA ASP A 379 -6.85 -16.17 5.92
C ASP A 379 -7.06 -15.17 4.78
N ARG A 380 -5.97 -14.76 4.12
CA ARG A 380 -6.03 -13.82 2.99
C ARG A 380 -6.61 -14.44 1.74
N ILE A 381 -6.20 -15.67 1.42
CA ILE A 381 -6.69 -16.38 0.22
C ILE A 381 -8.17 -16.75 0.40
N ASP A 382 -8.59 -17.23 1.58
CA ASP A 382 -10.01 -17.47 1.89
C ASP A 382 -10.83 -16.20 1.69
N SER A 383 -10.36 -15.06 2.22
CA SER A 383 -11.07 -13.78 2.08
C SER A 383 -11.14 -13.32 0.63
N LEU A 384 -10.03 -13.41 -0.13
CA LEU A 384 -9.99 -13.06 -1.55
C LEU A 384 -10.98 -13.90 -2.35
N VAL A 385 -10.88 -15.22 -2.25
CA VAL A 385 -11.73 -16.14 -3.03
C VAL A 385 -13.21 -15.99 -2.66
N GLY A 386 -13.53 -15.89 -1.36
CA GLY A 386 -14.90 -15.75 -0.90
C GLY A 386 -15.55 -14.45 -1.33
N LEU A 387 -14.84 -13.32 -1.20
CA LEU A 387 -15.40 -12.03 -1.58
C LEU A 387 -15.53 -11.87 -3.10
N PHE A 388 -14.64 -12.48 -3.90
CA PHE A 388 -14.84 -12.59 -5.35
C PHE A 388 -16.02 -13.50 -5.71
N LEU A 389 -16.26 -14.57 -4.94
CA LEU A 389 -17.48 -15.39 -5.09
C LEU A 389 -18.75 -14.57 -4.78
N ALA A 390 -18.70 -13.71 -3.76
CA ALA A 390 -19.80 -12.82 -3.38
C ALA A 390 -19.99 -11.60 -4.31
N GLY A 391 -19.10 -11.40 -5.30
CA GLY A 391 -19.15 -10.25 -6.21
C GLY A 391 -18.62 -8.94 -5.63
N GLU A 392 -17.89 -8.98 -4.52
CA GLU A 392 -17.36 -7.82 -3.80
C GLU A 392 -15.98 -7.38 -4.36
N GLU A 393 -15.90 -7.23 -5.69
CA GLU A 393 -14.65 -6.80 -6.35
C GLU A 393 -14.36 -5.32 -6.07
N PRO A 394 -13.10 -4.97 -5.69
CA PRO A 394 -12.71 -3.57 -5.50
C PRO A 394 -12.76 -2.76 -6.80
N THR A 395 -13.48 -1.65 -6.80
CA THR A 395 -13.63 -0.75 -7.96
C THR A 395 -13.06 0.63 -7.67
N GLY A 396 -12.26 1.20 -8.60
CA GLY A 396 -11.66 2.52 -8.43
C GLY A 396 -10.94 2.66 -7.08
N ASP A 397 -11.29 3.66 -6.28
CA ASP A 397 -10.71 3.86 -4.94
C ASP A 397 -11.44 3.09 -3.82
N LYS A 398 -12.56 2.42 -4.12
CA LYS A 398 -13.35 1.70 -3.12
C LYS A 398 -12.79 0.29 -2.90
N ASP A 399 -12.41 -0.01 -1.67
CA ASP A 399 -11.95 -1.33 -1.21
C ASP A 399 -12.37 -1.53 0.26
N PRO A 400 -13.66 -1.71 0.53
CA PRO A 400 -14.19 -1.78 1.89
C PRO A 400 -13.64 -2.95 2.69
N TYR A 401 -13.31 -4.06 2.02
CA TYR A 401 -12.77 -5.26 2.65
C TYR A 401 -11.23 -5.33 2.66
N GLY A 402 -10.54 -4.35 2.07
CA GLY A 402 -9.07 -4.32 2.04
C GLY A 402 -8.43 -5.43 1.19
N LEU A 403 -9.10 -5.87 0.12
CA LEU A 403 -8.64 -6.96 -0.74
C LEU A 403 -7.31 -6.64 -1.44
N ARG A 404 -7.06 -5.37 -1.78
CA ARG A 404 -5.76 -4.95 -2.34
C ARG A 404 -4.62 -5.18 -1.35
N ARG A 405 -4.87 -4.91 -0.06
CA ARG A 405 -3.89 -5.17 1.01
C ARG A 405 -3.72 -6.68 1.25
N ALA A 406 -4.80 -7.45 1.20
CA ALA A 406 -4.75 -8.90 1.33
C ALA A 406 -3.89 -9.52 0.23
N ALA A 407 -4.15 -9.17 -1.05
CA ALA A 407 -3.40 -9.65 -2.20
C ALA A 407 -1.91 -9.27 -2.14
N LEU A 408 -1.61 -8.00 -1.79
CA LEU A 408 -0.23 -7.56 -1.60
C LEU A 408 0.45 -8.32 -0.45
N GLY A 409 -0.28 -8.59 0.64
CA GLY A 409 0.20 -9.38 1.77
C GLY A 409 0.59 -10.79 1.37
N VAL A 410 -0.23 -11.48 0.54
CA VAL A 410 0.08 -12.80 -0.01
C VAL A 410 1.40 -12.76 -0.80
N ILE A 411 1.51 -11.85 -1.76
CA ILE A 411 2.72 -11.71 -2.59
C ILE A 411 3.96 -11.45 -1.74
N ARG A 412 3.89 -10.52 -0.79
CA ARG A 412 5.01 -10.18 0.09
C ARG A 412 5.46 -11.36 0.95
N ILE A 413 4.51 -12.10 1.54
CA ILE A 413 4.84 -13.29 2.34
C ILE A 413 5.57 -14.33 1.47
N LEU A 414 5.06 -14.61 0.27
CA LEU A 414 5.64 -15.60 -0.63
C LEU A 414 7.07 -15.21 -1.07
N ILE A 415 7.28 -13.95 -1.44
CA ILE A 415 8.58 -13.46 -1.93
C ILE A 415 9.59 -13.26 -0.78
N GLU A 416 9.24 -12.41 0.19
CA GLU A 416 10.18 -11.96 1.23
C GLU A 416 10.52 -13.08 2.24
N LYS A 417 9.59 -14.03 2.46
CA LYS A 417 9.82 -15.21 3.30
C LYS A 417 10.27 -16.44 2.51
N LYS A 418 10.46 -16.31 1.20
CA LYS A 418 10.93 -17.36 0.29
C LYS A 418 10.04 -18.62 0.35
N VAL A 419 8.73 -18.43 0.41
CA VAL A 419 7.73 -19.51 0.41
C VAL A 419 7.35 -19.81 -1.03
N ASP A 420 7.67 -20.99 -1.51
CA ASP A 420 7.43 -21.36 -2.91
C ASP A 420 6.07 -22.07 -3.08
N LEU A 421 5.04 -21.25 -3.28
CA LEU A 421 3.67 -21.71 -3.54
C LEU A 421 3.12 -21.03 -4.79
N ASP A 422 2.21 -21.71 -5.45
CA ASP A 422 1.51 -21.25 -6.64
C ASP A 422 0.20 -20.57 -6.28
N ILE A 423 -0.02 -19.34 -6.79
CA ILE A 423 -1.27 -18.57 -6.52
C ILE A 423 -2.49 -19.29 -7.09
N VAL A 424 -2.35 -19.94 -8.27
CA VAL A 424 -3.45 -20.67 -8.89
C VAL A 424 -3.85 -21.87 -8.03
N GLU A 425 -2.87 -22.62 -7.50
CA GLU A 425 -3.11 -23.74 -6.59
C GLU A 425 -3.76 -23.25 -5.29
N LEU A 426 -3.27 -22.16 -4.70
CA LEU A 426 -3.84 -21.58 -3.47
C LEU A 426 -5.30 -21.17 -3.67
N VAL A 427 -5.63 -20.49 -4.78
CA VAL A 427 -6.99 -20.09 -5.11
C VAL A 427 -7.89 -21.31 -5.33
N ASN A 428 -7.39 -22.36 -6.02
CA ASN A 428 -8.15 -23.59 -6.21
C ASN A 428 -8.40 -24.31 -4.89
N HIS A 429 -7.39 -24.47 -4.02
CA HIS A 429 -7.59 -25.10 -2.70
C HIS A 429 -8.62 -24.34 -1.84
N SER A 430 -8.59 -23.00 -1.86
CA SER A 430 -9.62 -22.23 -1.17
C SER A 430 -11.00 -22.40 -1.82
N ALA A 431 -11.09 -22.41 -3.14
CA ALA A 431 -12.35 -22.65 -3.84
C ALA A 431 -12.95 -24.03 -3.51
N ASP A 432 -12.11 -25.05 -3.32
CA ASP A 432 -12.55 -26.38 -2.90
C ASP A 432 -13.14 -26.36 -1.49
N THR A 433 -12.60 -25.55 -0.56
CA THR A 433 -13.19 -25.40 0.80
C THR A 433 -14.56 -24.74 0.76
N TYR A 434 -14.76 -23.75 -0.11
CA TYR A 434 -16.07 -23.13 -0.32
C TYR A 434 -17.06 -24.12 -0.98
N ALA A 435 -16.62 -24.91 -1.95
CA ALA A 435 -17.45 -25.93 -2.59
C ALA A 435 -17.90 -27.01 -1.58
N ALA A 436 -17.00 -27.45 -0.71
CA ALA A 436 -17.32 -28.40 0.38
C ALA A 436 -18.33 -27.83 1.40
N ALA A 437 -18.35 -26.50 1.56
CA ALA A 437 -19.34 -25.77 2.38
C ALA A 437 -20.66 -25.46 1.63
N GLY A 438 -20.87 -25.99 0.41
CA GLY A 438 -22.07 -25.76 -0.39
C GLY A 438 -22.06 -24.50 -1.26
N ASN A 439 -20.96 -23.78 -1.31
CA ASN A 439 -20.79 -22.52 -2.06
C ASN A 439 -19.73 -22.67 -3.18
N PRO A 440 -20.02 -23.35 -4.29
CA PRO A 440 -19.00 -23.60 -5.33
C PRO A 440 -18.57 -22.32 -6.03
N VAL A 441 -17.26 -22.10 -6.13
CA VAL A 441 -16.66 -20.94 -6.80
C VAL A 441 -16.56 -21.19 -8.30
N GLY A 442 -17.26 -20.38 -9.09
CA GLY A 442 -17.26 -20.48 -10.56
C GLY A 442 -15.88 -20.16 -11.17
N ALA A 443 -15.63 -20.72 -12.36
CA ALA A 443 -14.37 -20.54 -13.08
C ALA A 443 -14.03 -19.06 -13.33
N ASN A 444 -15.03 -18.22 -13.61
CA ASN A 444 -14.84 -16.78 -13.83
C ASN A 444 -14.35 -16.07 -12.57
N ALA A 445 -14.96 -16.31 -11.41
CA ALA A 445 -14.55 -15.71 -10.13
C ALA A 445 -13.12 -16.12 -9.75
N LYS A 446 -12.74 -17.38 -9.97
CA LYS A 446 -11.35 -17.85 -9.79
C LYS A 446 -10.38 -17.11 -10.70
N LYS A 447 -10.70 -16.98 -11.98
CA LYS A 447 -9.87 -16.26 -12.96
C LYS A 447 -9.71 -14.78 -12.59
N GLN A 448 -10.79 -14.11 -12.21
CA GLN A 448 -10.77 -12.71 -11.76
C GLN A 448 -9.95 -12.53 -10.48
N CYS A 449 -10.10 -13.41 -9.49
CA CYS A 449 -9.31 -13.38 -8.25
C CYS A 449 -7.81 -13.55 -8.54
N ILE A 450 -7.42 -14.52 -9.37
CA ILE A 450 -6.03 -14.73 -9.77
C ILE A 450 -5.48 -13.48 -10.48
N ALA A 451 -6.21 -12.96 -11.48
CA ALA A 451 -5.81 -11.77 -12.22
C ALA A 451 -5.67 -10.54 -11.28
N PHE A 452 -6.59 -10.40 -10.34
CA PHE A 452 -6.54 -9.33 -9.33
C PHE A 452 -5.28 -9.42 -8.44
N VAL A 453 -4.91 -10.62 -7.99
CA VAL A 453 -3.68 -10.81 -7.21
C VAL A 453 -2.46 -10.50 -8.06
N MET A 454 -2.40 -11.02 -9.29
CA MET A 454 -1.27 -10.83 -10.21
C MET A 454 -1.06 -9.35 -10.58
N GLU A 455 -2.14 -8.58 -10.74
CA GLU A 455 -2.04 -7.14 -11.04
C GLU A 455 -1.32 -6.34 -9.92
N ARG A 456 -1.28 -6.85 -8.69
CA ARG A 456 -0.55 -6.19 -7.59
C ARG A 456 0.97 -6.17 -7.77
N TYR A 457 1.53 -7.02 -8.64
CA TYR A 457 2.95 -6.96 -8.99
C TYR A 457 3.34 -5.60 -9.58
N ARG A 458 2.47 -4.98 -10.40
CA ARG A 458 2.76 -3.69 -11.04
C ARG A 458 3.08 -2.61 -10.00
N ALA A 459 2.21 -2.45 -9.01
CA ALA A 459 2.41 -1.46 -7.95
C ALA A 459 3.62 -1.80 -7.05
N LEU A 460 3.79 -3.09 -6.70
CA LEU A 460 4.87 -3.54 -5.84
C LEU A 460 6.24 -3.28 -6.47
N TYR A 461 6.43 -3.73 -7.71
CA TYR A 461 7.75 -3.64 -8.35
C TYR A 461 8.04 -2.26 -8.93
N ALA A 462 7.03 -1.48 -9.33
CA ALA A 462 7.22 -0.07 -9.66
C ALA A 462 7.74 0.73 -8.45
N ALA A 463 7.23 0.46 -7.25
CA ALA A 463 7.73 1.06 -6.01
C ALA A 463 9.18 0.63 -5.66
N LEU A 464 9.64 -0.51 -6.19
CA LEU A 464 11.01 -1.00 -6.07
C LEU A 464 11.94 -0.51 -7.21
N GLY A 465 11.43 0.30 -8.16
CA GLY A 465 12.20 0.92 -9.22
C GLY A 465 12.30 0.10 -10.52
N PHE A 466 11.54 -0.99 -10.68
CA PHE A 466 11.48 -1.75 -11.93
C PHE A 466 10.61 -1.02 -12.97
N ALA A 467 10.98 -1.14 -14.24
CA ALA A 467 10.24 -0.53 -15.33
C ALA A 467 8.95 -1.29 -15.65
N GLN A 468 7.91 -0.58 -16.12
CA GLN A 468 6.60 -1.17 -16.40
C GLN A 468 6.62 -2.21 -17.51
N ASP A 469 7.50 -2.04 -18.50
CA ASP A 469 7.70 -2.99 -19.59
C ASP A 469 8.34 -4.30 -19.10
N GLU A 470 9.29 -4.25 -18.16
CA GLU A 470 9.90 -5.42 -17.53
C GLU A 470 8.87 -6.22 -16.75
N ILE A 471 8.05 -5.54 -15.93
CA ILE A 471 6.99 -6.17 -15.15
C ILE A 471 5.96 -6.83 -16.07
N SER A 472 5.56 -6.13 -17.13
CA SER A 472 4.60 -6.63 -18.11
C SER A 472 5.14 -7.85 -18.86
N ALA A 473 6.43 -7.85 -19.21
CA ALA A 473 7.07 -8.96 -19.91
C ALA A 473 7.03 -10.27 -19.10
N VAL A 474 7.21 -10.20 -17.79
CA VAL A 474 7.14 -11.40 -16.93
C VAL A 474 5.70 -11.80 -16.64
N LEU A 475 4.77 -10.85 -16.49
CA LEU A 475 3.34 -11.14 -16.32
C LEU A 475 2.77 -11.89 -17.52
N GLU A 476 3.08 -11.47 -18.74
CA GLU A 476 2.62 -12.14 -19.98
C GLU A 476 3.18 -13.55 -20.14
N ALA A 477 4.32 -13.86 -19.56
CA ALA A 477 4.86 -15.22 -19.51
C ALA A 477 4.11 -16.14 -18.53
N GLY A 478 3.12 -15.64 -17.78
CA GLY A 478 2.21 -16.45 -16.96
C GLY A 478 2.83 -17.05 -15.70
N ALA A 479 3.85 -16.41 -15.11
CA ALA A 479 4.49 -16.88 -13.89
C ALA A 479 3.52 -16.77 -12.69
N SER A 480 2.92 -17.89 -12.27
CA SER A 480 1.92 -17.97 -11.18
C SER A 480 2.52 -18.09 -9.79
N ARG A 481 3.83 -18.40 -9.69
CA ARG A 481 4.58 -18.48 -8.44
C ARG A 481 5.29 -17.16 -8.15
N PRO A 482 4.96 -16.42 -7.07
CA PRO A 482 5.55 -15.10 -6.80
C PRO A 482 7.07 -15.12 -6.62
N LEU A 483 7.62 -16.17 -6.03
CA LEU A 483 9.06 -16.32 -5.86
C LEU A 483 9.76 -16.53 -7.21
N ASP A 484 9.13 -17.24 -8.12
CA ASP A 484 9.61 -17.45 -9.49
C ASP A 484 9.51 -16.14 -10.30
N PHE A 485 8.39 -15.44 -10.20
CA PHE A 485 8.21 -14.11 -10.80
C PHE A 485 9.33 -13.14 -10.39
N ASP A 486 9.63 -13.06 -9.10
CA ASP A 486 10.72 -12.20 -8.56
C ASP A 486 12.08 -12.53 -9.18
N ARG A 487 12.39 -13.82 -9.32
CA ARG A 487 13.64 -14.29 -9.93
C ARG A 487 13.73 -13.93 -11.42
N ARG A 488 12.64 -14.17 -12.17
CA ARG A 488 12.55 -13.82 -13.60
C ARG A 488 12.71 -12.34 -13.83
N LEU A 489 11.99 -11.52 -13.07
CA LEU A 489 12.03 -10.07 -13.20
C LEU A 489 13.42 -9.51 -12.91
N LYS A 490 14.06 -9.96 -11.85
CA LYS A 490 15.44 -9.56 -11.51
C LYS A 490 16.46 -9.98 -12.58
N ALA A 491 16.27 -11.14 -13.20
CA ALA A 491 17.11 -11.59 -14.30
C ALA A 491 16.88 -10.76 -15.57
N LEU A 492 15.62 -10.47 -15.89
CA LEU A 492 15.24 -9.68 -17.05
C LEU A 492 15.75 -8.23 -16.97
N ALA A 493 15.63 -7.60 -15.80
CA ALA A 493 16.14 -6.25 -15.57
C ALA A 493 17.67 -6.15 -15.78
N LYS A 494 18.41 -7.20 -15.39
CA LYS A 494 19.84 -7.29 -15.71
C LYS A 494 20.09 -7.53 -17.20
N PHE A 495 19.31 -8.42 -17.82
CA PHE A 495 19.43 -8.75 -19.23
C PHE A 495 19.16 -7.55 -20.14
N ARG A 496 18.26 -6.63 -19.77
CA ARG A 496 17.97 -5.39 -20.51
C ARG A 496 19.22 -4.59 -20.86
N HIS A 497 20.25 -4.66 -20.04
CA HIS A 497 21.53 -3.98 -20.26
C HIS A 497 22.54 -4.81 -21.07
N HIS A 498 22.16 -6.03 -21.49
CA HIS A 498 23.00 -6.85 -22.34
C HIS A 498 23.03 -6.29 -23.76
N ARG A 499 24.21 -6.34 -24.42
CA ARG A 499 24.44 -5.78 -25.77
C ARG A 499 23.43 -6.28 -26.82
N ASP A 500 22.96 -7.53 -26.69
CA ASP A 500 22.08 -8.18 -27.65
C ASP A 500 20.58 -8.05 -27.31
N ALA A 501 20.25 -7.51 -26.12
CA ALA A 501 18.87 -7.44 -25.62
C ALA A 501 17.96 -6.62 -26.53
N ALA A 502 18.41 -5.46 -27.00
CA ALA A 502 17.63 -4.58 -27.86
C ALA A 502 17.30 -5.21 -29.22
N SER A 503 18.28 -5.88 -29.87
CA SER A 503 18.06 -6.58 -31.14
C SER A 503 17.07 -7.73 -30.98
N LEU A 504 17.25 -8.56 -29.94
CA LEU A 504 16.37 -9.69 -29.66
C LEU A 504 14.94 -9.23 -29.30
N ALA A 505 14.79 -8.15 -28.54
CA ALA A 505 13.48 -7.57 -28.23
C ALA A 505 12.77 -7.08 -29.51
N ALA A 506 13.49 -6.41 -30.42
CA ALA A 506 12.97 -5.96 -31.70
C ALA A 506 12.57 -7.15 -32.60
N ALA A 507 13.40 -8.19 -32.68
CA ALA A 507 13.11 -9.42 -33.42
C ALA A 507 11.84 -10.12 -32.85
N ASN A 508 11.75 -10.31 -31.54
CA ASN A 508 10.57 -10.89 -30.90
C ASN A 508 9.30 -10.04 -31.12
N LYS A 509 9.40 -8.72 -31.11
CA LYS A 509 8.29 -7.81 -31.44
C LYS A 509 7.81 -8.02 -32.89
N ARG A 510 8.75 -8.19 -33.82
CA ARG A 510 8.44 -8.52 -35.23
C ARG A 510 7.74 -9.86 -35.34
N ILE A 511 8.25 -10.89 -34.66
CA ILE A 511 7.65 -12.24 -34.61
C ILE A 511 6.22 -12.16 -34.08
N ARG A 512 6.01 -11.52 -32.93
CA ARG A 512 4.67 -11.39 -32.32
C ARG A 512 3.69 -10.67 -33.24
N ASN A 513 4.13 -9.63 -33.95
CA ASN A 513 3.28 -8.93 -34.92
C ASN A 513 2.93 -9.79 -36.14
N ILE A 514 3.87 -10.60 -36.64
CA ILE A 514 3.63 -11.53 -37.73
C ILE A 514 2.61 -12.62 -37.28
N LEU A 515 2.86 -13.25 -36.14
CA LEU A 515 1.97 -14.32 -35.61
C LEU A 515 0.57 -13.78 -35.30
N ARG A 516 0.42 -12.57 -34.78
CA ARG A 516 -0.88 -11.96 -34.47
C ARG A 516 -1.67 -11.57 -35.74
N LYS A 517 -0.99 -11.17 -36.81
CA LYS A 517 -1.63 -10.79 -38.07
C LYS A 517 -1.96 -11.99 -38.96
N SER A 518 -1.36 -13.15 -38.68
CA SER A 518 -1.69 -14.36 -39.42
C SER A 518 -3.02 -14.90 -38.90
N GLU A 519 -4.03 -14.95 -39.77
CA GLU A 519 -5.34 -15.59 -39.50
C GLU A 519 -5.25 -17.12 -39.48
N GLN A 520 -4.07 -17.67 -39.72
CA GLN A 520 -3.84 -19.12 -39.83
C GLN A 520 -3.45 -19.70 -38.46
N SER A 521 -3.97 -20.88 -38.18
CA SER A 521 -3.54 -21.66 -37.03
C SER A 521 -2.08 -22.10 -37.21
N ILE A 522 -1.24 -21.80 -36.23
CA ILE A 522 0.13 -22.30 -36.15
C ILE A 522 0.05 -23.83 -36.05
N ALA A 523 0.77 -24.55 -36.90
CA ALA A 523 0.80 -26.02 -36.85
C ALA A 523 1.45 -26.47 -35.53
N LYS A 524 1.02 -27.63 -35.02
CA LYS A 524 1.59 -28.20 -33.77
C LYS A 524 3.04 -28.64 -33.95
N GLU A 525 3.42 -29.06 -35.17
CA GLU A 525 4.74 -29.61 -35.46
C GLU A 525 5.36 -28.95 -36.68
N LEU A 526 6.65 -28.65 -36.57
CA LEU A 526 7.47 -28.19 -37.67
C LEU A 526 7.75 -29.34 -38.65
N LYS A 527 7.63 -29.09 -39.94
CA LYS A 527 7.93 -30.07 -40.99
C LYS A 527 9.32 -29.84 -41.58
N PRO A 528 10.33 -30.66 -41.26
CA PRO A 528 11.72 -30.43 -41.72
C PRO A 528 11.83 -30.39 -43.25
N GLN A 529 10.98 -31.15 -43.98
CA GLN A 529 10.99 -31.21 -45.43
C GLN A 529 10.61 -29.88 -46.11
N LEU A 530 9.96 -28.98 -45.37
CA LEU A 530 9.55 -27.65 -45.82
C LEU A 530 10.51 -26.53 -45.38
N LEU A 531 11.68 -26.85 -44.82
CA LEU A 531 12.77 -25.91 -44.57
C LEU A 531 13.65 -25.87 -45.83
N ILE A 532 13.45 -24.87 -46.68
CA ILE A 532 14.09 -24.78 -48.01
C ILE A 532 15.35 -23.94 -47.95
N GLU A 533 15.28 -22.81 -47.21
CA GLU A 533 16.39 -21.87 -47.12
C GLU A 533 17.40 -22.31 -46.06
N SER A 534 18.67 -22.07 -46.30
CA SER A 534 19.74 -22.40 -45.34
C SER A 534 19.56 -21.70 -43.99
N ALA A 535 19.01 -20.48 -44.00
CA ALA A 535 18.73 -19.72 -42.78
C ALA A 535 17.55 -20.31 -41.95
N GLU A 536 16.57 -20.96 -42.61
CA GLU A 536 15.47 -21.67 -41.92
C GLU A 536 16.01 -22.92 -41.20
N ILE A 537 16.87 -23.68 -41.88
CA ILE A 537 17.49 -24.89 -41.31
C ILE A 537 18.36 -24.51 -40.12
N ALA A 538 19.23 -23.52 -40.31
CA ALA A 538 20.10 -23.02 -39.23
C ALA A 538 19.31 -22.51 -38.01
N LEU A 539 18.19 -21.82 -38.22
CA LEU A 539 17.34 -21.32 -37.12
C LEU A 539 16.65 -22.51 -36.42
N SER A 540 16.16 -23.50 -37.14
CA SER A 540 15.53 -24.69 -36.56
C SER A 540 16.51 -25.50 -35.69
N GLU A 541 17.73 -25.71 -36.17
CA GLU A 541 18.78 -26.41 -35.42
C GLU A 541 19.17 -25.61 -34.16
N ALA A 542 19.37 -24.28 -34.28
CA ALA A 542 19.70 -23.43 -33.17
C ALA A 542 18.59 -23.37 -32.09
N ILE A 543 17.31 -23.40 -32.47
CA ILE A 543 16.17 -23.50 -31.54
C ILE A 543 16.23 -24.80 -30.75
N LEU A 544 16.46 -25.95 -31.41
CA LEU A 544 16.52 -27.26 -30.74
C LEU A 544 17.71 -27.35 -29.77
N GLU A 545 18.89 -26.90 -30.19
CA GLU A 545 20.10 -26.86 -29.37
C GLU A 545 19.88 -25.94 -28.13
N THR A 546 19.37 -24.74 -28.38
CA THR A 546 19.12 -23.76 -27.31
C THR A 546 18.08 -24.27 -26.33
N ALA A 547 16.99 -24.92 -26.80
CA ALA A 547 15.98 -25.51 -25.92
C ALA A 547 16.60 -26.56 -24.96
N GLY A 548 17.47 -27.42 -25.47
CA GLY A 548 18.22 -28.38 -24.64
C GLY A 548 19.17 -27.70 -23.65
N ALA A 549 19.86 -26.65 -24.09
CA ALA A 549 20.84 -25.93 -23.27
C ALA A 549 20.20 -25.10 -22.14
N ILE A 550 19.02 -24.49 -22.36
CA ILE A 550 18.34 -23.71 -21.32
C ILE A 550 17.57 -24.57 -20.30
N ALA A 551 17.13 -25.77 -20.68
CA ALA A 551 16.29 -26.63 -19.81
C ALA A 551 16.89 -26.86 -18.42
N PRO A 552 18.20 -27.19 -18.25
CA PRO A 552 18.79 -27.32 -16.92
C PRO A 552 18.86 -26.03 -16.10
N ALA A 553 19.00 -24.86 -16.77
CA ALA A 553 19.02 -23.58 -16.11
C ALA A 553 17.60 -23.18 -15.64
N ILE A 554 16.59 -23.40 -16.48
CA ILE A 554 15.18 -23.20 -16.12
C ILE A 554 14.78 -24.08 -14.92
N ALA A 555 15.15 -25.37 -14.95
CA ALA A 555 14.84 -26.31 -13.84
C ALA A 555 15.43 -25.85 -12.49
N ARG A 556 16.56 -25.15 -12.51
CA ARG A 556 17.20 -24.58 -11.30
C ARG A 556 16.77 -23.13 -11.04
N ALA A 557 15.86 -22.56 -11.83
CA ALA A 557 15.47 -21.14 -11.80
C ALA A 557 16.67 -20.18 -11.95
N ASP A 558 17.70 -20.59 -12.71
CA ASP A 558 18.87 -19.77 -13.07
C ASP A 558 18.57 -18.99 -14.36
N TYR A 559 17.64 -18.04 -14.26
CA TYR A 559 17.23 -17.21 -15.40
C TYR A 559 18.34 -16.32 -15.98
N PRO A 560 19.31 -15.82 -15.19
CA PRO A 560 20.46 -15.13 -15.77
C PRO A 560 21.29 -16.00 -16.71
N ALA A 561 21.49 -17.28 -16.40
CA ALA A 561 22.19 -18.22 -17.28
C ALA A 561 21.35 -18.53 -18.52
N ALA A 562 20.06 -18.82 -18.37
CA ALA A 562 19.16 -19.11 -19.47
C ALA A 562 19.07 -17.92 -20.46
N LEU A 563 18.95 -16.69 -19.98
CA LEU A 563 18.90 -15.48 -20.83
C LEU A 563 20.24 -15.25 -21.59
N ARG A 564 21.38 -15.59 -21.00
CA ARG A 564 22.67 -15.53 -21.71
C ARG A 564 22.77 -16.54 -22.86
N ILE A 565 22.23 -17.75 -22.66
CA ILE A 565 22.17 -18.77 -23.70
C ILE A 565 21.23 -18.30 -24.82
N LEU A 566 20.04 -17.81 -24.49
CA LEU A 566 19.09 -17.23 -25.46
C LEU A 566 19.68 -16.06 -26.25
N ALA A 567 20.57 -15.26 -25.65
CA ALA A 567 21.25 -14.17 -26.34
C ALA A 567 22.11 -14.67 -27.52
N GLY A 568 22.61 -15.91 -27.47
CA GLY A 568 23.35 -16.55 -28.55
C GLY A 568 22.54 -16.76 -29.83
N LEU A 569 21.21 -16.73 -29.76
CA LEU A 569 20.35 -16.87 -30.95
C LEU A 569 20.37 -15.63 -31.88
N ARG A 570 20.86 -14.49 -31.42
CA ARG A 570 20.80 -13.25 -32.20
C ARG A 570 21.32 -13.37 -33.62
N PRO A 571 22.56 -13.88 -33.89
CA PRO A 571 23.10 -13.91 -35.27
C PRO A 571 22.23 -14.72 -36.22
N VAL A 572 21.68 -15.85 -35.75
CA VAL A 572 20.85 -16.74 -36.57
C VAL A 572 19.47 -16.14 -36.82
N VAL A 573 18.91 -15.45 -35.82
CA VAL A 573 17.62 -14.73 -35.93
C VAL A 573 17.76 -13.54 -36.89
N ASP A 574 18.81 -12.75 -36.77
CA ASP A 574 19.06 -11.62 -37.67
C ASP A 574 19.20 -12.14 -39.12
N ARG A 575 20.02 -13.19 -39.35
CA ARG A 575 20.19 -13.82 -40.67
C ARG A 575 18.85 -14.36 -41.25
N PHE A 576 18.02 -15.02 -40.43
CA PHE A 576 16.73 -15.49 -40.88
C PHE A 576 15.85 -14.35 -41.40
N PHE A 577 15.79 -13.23 -40.71
CA PHE A 577 14.97 -12.09 -41.14
C PHE A 577 15.53 -11.33 -42.34
N ASP A 578 16.83 -11.45 -42.61
CA ASP A 578 17.49 -10.85 -43.76
C ASP A 578 17.32 -11.70 -45.03
N GLU A 579 17.31 -13.06 -44.89
CA GLU A 579 17.34 -13.97 -46.02
C GLU A 579 15.95 -14.59 -46.30
N VAL A 580 15.00 -14.66 -45.34
CA VAL A 580 13.75 -15.40 -45.46
C VAL A 580 12.51 -14.50 -45.47
N MET A 581 11.72 -14.58 -46.55
CA MET A 581 10.41 -13.95 -46.64
C MET A 581 9.36 -14.86 -45.99
N VAL A 582 8.87 -14.50 -44.81
CA VAL A 582 7.93 -15.33 -44.03
C VAL A 582 6.57 -15.44 -44.68
N MET A 583 6.02 -14.34 -45.21
CA MET A 583 4.68 -14.25 -45.76
C MET A 583 4.68 -14.51 -47.28
N VAL A 584 4.95 -15.77 -47.67
CA VAL A 584 4.89 -16.24 -49.06
C VAL A 584 3.49 -16.70 -49.44
N GLU A 585 3.21 -16.85 -50.77
CA GLU A 585 1.89 -17.30 -51.27
C GLU A 585 1.66 -18.79 -50.99
N ASP A 586 2.72 -19.60 -51.02
CA ASP A 586 2.66 -21.04 -50.71
C ASP A 586 2.23 -21.26 -49.25
N LEU A 587 1.00 -21.76 -49.08
CA LEU A 587 0.38 -21.94 -47.76
C LEU A 587 1.11 -22.94 -46.86
N PRO A 588 1.52 -24.14 -47.34
CA PRO A 588 2.31 -25.09 -46.57
C PRO A 588 3.62 -24.48 -46.06
N LEU A 589 4.36 -23.82 -46.94
CA LEU A 589 5.64 -23.18 -46.60
C LEU A 589 5.46 -22.04 -45.60
N ARG A 590 4.46 -21.18 -45.85
CA ARG A 590 4.12 -20.07 -44.93
C ARG A 590 3.75 -20.59 -43.55
N THR A 591 2.91 -21.62 -43.48
CA THR A 591 2.51 -22.22 -42.19
C THR A 591 3.71 -22.79 -41.43
N ASN A 592 4.66 -23.42 -42.15
CA ASN A 592 5.86 -24.00 -41.56
C ASN A 592 6.79 -22.88 -41.01
N ARG A 593 6.97 -21.76 -41.74
CA ARG A 593 7.72 -20.58 -41.29
C ARG A 593 7.09 -19.92 -40.07
N LEU A 594 5.76 -19.82 -40.03
CA LEU A 594 5.05 -19.31 -38.84
C LEU A 594 5.22 -20.26 -37.65
N THR A 595 5.23 -21.58 -37.87
CA THR A 595 5.48 -22.57 -36.81
C THR A 595 6.89 -22.44 -36.23
N LEU A 596 7.90 -22.25 -37.07
CA LEU A 596 9.29 -22.02 -36.67
C LEU A 596 9.42 -20.77 -35.82
N LEU A 597 8.81 -19.65 -36.23
CA LEU A 597 8.76 -18.42 -35.44
C LEU A 597 7.99 -18.57 -34.13
N GLY A 598 6.91 -19.37 -34.11
CA GLY A 598 6.18 -19.73 -32.92
C GLY A 598 7.04 -20.47 -31.89
N GLN A 599 7.85 -21.44 -32.34
CA GLN A 599 8.80 -22.17 -31.51
C GLN A 599 9.86 -21.24 -30.94
N LEU A 600 10.42 -20.35 -31.74
CA LEU A 600 11.39 -19.33 -31.27
C LEU A 600 10.77 -18.41 -30.19
N SER A 601 9.57 -17.90 -30.43
CA SER A 601 8.85 -17.07 -29.46
C SER A 601 8.61 -17.82 -28.14
N SER A 602 8.23 -19.10 -28.23
CA SER A 602 7.96 -19.95 -27.05
C SER A 602 9.20 -20.14 -26.17
N LEU A 603 10.42 -20.17 -26.73
CA LEU A 603 11.64 -20.25 -25.95
C LEU A 603 11.81 -19.02 -25.02
N PHE A 604 11.57 -17.82 -25.52
CA PHE A 604 11.66 -16.62 -24.70
C PHE A 604 10.53 -16.56 -23.67
N LEU A 605 9.31 -16.98 -24.03
CA LEU A 605 8.15 -17.02 -23.12
C LEU A 605 8.36 -17.97 -21.94
N THR A 606 9.31 -18.89 -22.00
CA THR A 606 9.68 -19.69 -20.81
C THR A 606 10.18 -18.83 -19.66
N ILE A 607 10.64 -17.60 -19.94
CA ILE A 607 11.16 -16.65 -18.95
C ILE A 607 10.33 -15.37 -18.93
N ALA A 608 10.22 -14.68 -20.06
CA ALA A 608 9.52 -13.41 -20.21
C ALA A 608 9.16 -13.12 -21.66
N ASP A 609 8.11 -12.34 -21.91
CA ASP A 609 7.81 -11.79 -23.23
C ASP A 609 8.71 -10.56 -23.51
N ILE A 610 9.92 -10.80 -23.98
CA ILE A 610 10.90 -9.73 -24.26
C ILE A 610 10.45 -8.77 -25.36
N SER A 611 9.40 -9.10 -26.15
CA SER A 611 8.84 -8.21 -27.17
C SER A 611 8.25 -6.91 -26.59
N LEU A 612 7.95 -6.92 -25.30
CA LEU A 612 7.40 -5.78 -24.56
C LEU A 612 8.47 -4.82 -24.06
N LEU A 613 9.75 -5.23 -24.06
CA LEU A 613 10.83 -4.37 -23.62
C LEU A 613 11.00 -3.17 -24.55
N GLN A 614 11.01 -1.97 -23.97
CA GLN A 614 11.35 -0.74 -24.68
C GLN A 614 12.86 -0.57 -24.69
N THR A 615 13.39 -0.19 -25.85
CA THR A 615 14.81 0.13 -25.97
C THR A 615 15.12 1.31 -25.04
N PRO A 616 16.13 1.20 -24.14
CA PRO A 616 16.54 2.36 -23.35
C PRO A 616 16.96 3.47 -24.33
N GLU A 617 16.38 4.66 -24.21
CA GLU A 617 16.93 5.85 -24.88
C GLU A 617 18.39 5.94 -24.43
N ARG A 618 19.34 5.87 -25.37
CA ARG A 618 20.74 6.18 -25.06
C ARG A 618 20.75 7.60 -24.50
N PRO A 619 21.28 7.84 -23.30
CA PRO A 619 21.50 9.20 -22.86
C PRO A 619 22.36 9.84 -23.94
N SER A 620 21.79 10.86 -24.61
CA SER A 620 22.56 11.72 -25.51
C SER A 620 23.75 12.23 -24.71
N GLY A 621 24.95 11.78 -25.07
CA GLY A 621 26.18 12.17 -24.41
C GLY A 621 26.25 13.70 -24.37
N ARG A 622 26.41 14.23 -23.16
CA ARG A 622 26.95 15.56 -22.93
C ARG A 622 28.45 15.46 -22.76
#